data_587be646be1ec811e1ad965cd2dc40ed
#
_entry.id   587be646be1ec811e1ad965cd2dc40ed
#
_cell.length_a   1.000
_cell.length_b   1.000
_cell.length_c   1.000
_cell.angle_alpha   90.00
_cell.angle_beta   90.00
_cell.angle_gamma   90.00
#
_symmetry.space_group_name_H-M   'P 1'
#
loop_
_entity.id
_entity.type
_entity.pdbx_description
1 polymer ?
#
loop_
_entity_poly.entity_id
_entity_poly.type
_entity_poly.pdbx_seq_one_letter_code
_entity_poly.pdbx_strand_id
1 'polypeptide(L)'
;QASHHPSDYGVEVRPFITISRETGAGATTLGQLLLPLLDRQFGPGNQRWVLLDKNLLTHALTVHHLPERLAEFLPEDRIPELRAVIGELVGLHPPLWQIEQKVTETIRQLAEIGHVIFVGRAAQLITQALPGGFHLRLVASRASRVNRMMALLNCDARSAEMHIQKNDRARRRFLKTYFDREIDDPHLYDLVINTDRVAPASAALLVAQALGDKLAKLPRGSSAAPWPGEKQTA
;
A
#
# COMPACT_ATOMS: atom_id res chain seq x y z
N GLN A 1 -18.92 -28.52 37.17
CA GLN A 1 -17.66 -27.75 36.93
C GLN A 1 -17.51 -27.60 35.43
N ALA A 2 -17.92 -26.44 34.92
CA ALA A 2 -17.70 -26.06 33.51
C ALA A 2 -16.30 -25.43 33.42
N SER A 3 -15.37 -26.13 32.79
CA SER A 3 -14.06 -25.64 32.46
C SER A 3 -14.20 -24.57 31.34
N HIS A 4 -14.03 -23.32 31.76
CA HIS A 4 -13.82 -22.20 30.82
C HIS A 4 -12.47 -22.43 30.12
N HIS A 5 -12.49 -22.80 28.85
CA HIS A 5 -11.33 -22.63 27.97
C HIS A 5 -11.18 -21.13 27.71
N PRO A 6 -10.01 -20.52 27.95
CA PRO A 6 -9.74 -19.17 27.45
C PRO A 6 -9.75 -19.24 25.93
N SER A 7 -10.65 -18.52 25.31
CA SER A 7 -10.68 -18.31 23.87
C SER A 7 -9.35 -17.70 23.47
N ASP A 8 -8.61 -18.45 22.68
CA ASP A 8 -7.37 -18.04 22.01
C ASP A 8 -7.74 -16.93 21.00
N TYR A 9 -7.64 -15.67 21.41
CA TYR A 9 -7.79 -14.50 20.55
C TYR A 9 -6.53 -14.35 19.70
N GLY A 10 -6.31 -15.31 18.81
CA GLY A 10 -5.30 -15.17 17.77
C GLY A 10 -5.67 -13.98 16.88
N VAL A 11 -4.81 -12.96 16.82
CA VAL A 11 -5.00 -11.84 15.92
C VAL A 11 -5.06 -12.38 14.50
N GLU A 12 -6.20 -12.23 13.85
CA GLU A 12 -6.41 -12.64 12.46
C GLU A 12 -5.48 -11.81 11.56
N VAL A 13 -4.51 -12.46 10.93
CA VAL A 13 -3.60 -11.79 10.00
C VAL A 13 -4.37 -11.43 8.72
N ARG A 14 -4.52 -10.13 8.47
CA ARG A 14 -5.22 -9.62 7.30
C ARG A 14 -4.22 -9.22 6.22
N PRO A 15 -4.36 -9.76 4.99
CA PRO A 15 -3.40 -9.52 3.93
C PRO A 15 -3.53 -8.11 3.33
N PHE A 16 -2.39 -7.52 2.96
CA PHE A 16 -2.31 -6.29 2.18
C PHE A 16 -1.09 -6.29 1.26
N ILE A 17 -1.09 -5.45 0.23
CA ILE A 17 0.01 -5.33 -0.72
C ILE A 17 0.49 -3.88 -0.77
N THR A 18 1.80 -3.68 -0.86
CA THR A 18 2.39 -2.37 -1.17
C THR A 18 3.17 -2.45 -2.48
N ILE A 19 2.95 -1.49 -3.38
CA ILE A 19 3.63 -1.42 -4.68
C ILE A 19 4.52 -0.17 -4.73
N SER A 20 5.82 -0.35 -4.54
CA SER A 20 6.84 0.61 -4.92
C SER A 20 7.12 0.50 -6.42
N ARG A 21 7.50 1.60 -7.08
CA ARG A 21 7.67 1.57 -8.53
C ARG A 21 8.57 2.69 -9.06
N GLU A 22 9.19 2.44 -10.17
CA GLU A 22 9.67 3.48 -11.07
C GLU A 22 8.49 4.11 -11.81
N THR A 23 8.57 5.41 -12.18
CA THR A 23 7.51 6.09 -12.94
C THR A 23 7.37 5.43 -14.30
N GLY A 24 6.15 5.06 -14.68
CA GLY A 24 5.88 4.36 -15.94
C GLY A 24 6.13 2.85 -15.91
N ALA A 25 6.45 2.25 -14.75
CA ALA A 25 6.63 0.79 -14.62
C ALA A 25 5.31 -0.01 -14.52
N GLY A 26 4.13 0.62 -14.63
CA GLY A 26 2.85 -0.09 -14.77
C GLY A 26 2.15 -0.47 -13.47
N ALA A 27 2.43 0.22 -12.35
CA ALA A 27 1.88 -0.14 -11.04
C ALA A 27 0.34 -0.08 -10.97
N THR A 28 -0.29 0.92 -11.58
CA THR A 28 -1.76 1.04 -11.60
C THR A 28 -2.38 -0.10 -12.39
N THR A 29 -1.83 -0.42 -13.57
CA THR A 29 -2.28 -1.54 -14.39
C THR A 29 -2.17 -2.87 -13.64
N LEU A 30 -1.02 -3.11 -12.99
CA LEU A 30 -0.84 -4.33 -12.18
C LEU A 30 -1.82 -4.37 -11.02
N GLY A 31 -2.00 -3.26 -10.29
CA GLY A 31 -2.94 -3.17 -9.18
C GLY A 31 -4.37 -3.50 -9.61
N GLN A 32 -4.81 -2.97 -10.76
CA GLN A 32 -6.14 -3.28 -11.30
C GLN A 32 -6.31 -4.76 -11.68
N LEU A 33 -5.27 -5.39 -12.24
CA LEU A 33 -5.28 -6.82 -12.57
C LEU A 33 -5.26 -7.72 -11.33
N LEU A 34 -4.66 -7.25 -10.24
CA LEU A 34 -4.62 -7.97 -8.97
C LEU A 34 -6.00 -8.04 -8.29
N LEU A 35 -6.80 -6.97 -8.33
CA LEU A 35 -8.07 -6.90 -7.61
C LEU A 35 -8.95 -8.15 -7.79
N PRO A 36 -9.35 -8.56 -9.02
CA PRO A 36 -10.22 -9.71 -9.19
C PRO A 36 -9.57 -11.05 -8.80
N LEU A 37 -8.23 -11.16 -8.86
CA LEU A 37 -7.52 -12.36 -8.43
C LEU A 37 -7.52 -12.48 -6.91
N LEU A 38 -7.25 -11.37 -6.22
CA LEU A 38 -7.21 -11.30 -4.77
C LEU A 38 -8.60 -11.44 -4.15
N ASP A 39 -9.63 -10.84 -4.75
CA ASP A 39 -11.04 -11.02 -4.35
C ASP A 39 -11.43 -12.50 -4.37
N ARG A 40 -11.02 -13.22 -5.42
CA ARG A 40 -11.31 -14.65 -5.56
C ARG A 40 -10.55 -15.51 -4.55
N GLN A 41 -9.29 -15.18 -4.28
CA GLN A 41 -8.38 -16.01 -3.48
C GLN A 41 -8.48 -15.71 -1.98
N PHE A 42 -8.69 -14.45 -1.59
CA PHE A 42 -8.59 -13.98 -0.22
C PHE A 42 -9.82 -13.19 0.26
N GLY A 43 -10.85 -13.08 -0.55
CA GLY A 43 -12.08 -12.38 -0.19
C GLY A 43 -13.06 -13.31 0.54
N PRO A 44 -13.09 -13.37 1.88
CA PRO A 44 -14.13 -14.11 2.58
C PRO A 44 -15.44 -13.31 2.51
N GLY A 45 -16.47 -13.87 1.89
CA GLY A 45 -17.81 -13.26 1.85
C GLY A 45 -17.85 -11.97 1.01
N ASN A 46 -18.10 -10.83 1.65
CA ASN A 46 -18.29 -9.53 1.00
C ASN A 46 -17.06 -8.60 1.04
N GLN A 47 -15.91 -9.05 1.57
CA GLN A 47 -14.71 -8.21 1.62
C GLN A 47 -14.01 -8.18 0.27
N ARG A 48 -14.02 -7.02 -0.38
CA ARG A 48 -13.32 -6.79 -1.64
C ARG A 48 -12.00 -6.07 -1.41
N TRP A 49 -11.04 -6.34 -2.28
CA TRP A 49 -9.78 -5.61 -2.29
C TRP A 49 -9.94 -4.21 -2.89
N VAL A 50 -9.21 -3.24 -2.35
CA VAL A 50 -9.21 -1.86 -2.82
C VAL A 50 -7.81 -1.43 -3.24
N LEU A 51 -7.71 -0.66 -4.33
CA LEU A 51 -6.48 -0.08 -4.82
C LEU A 51 -6.40 1.39 -4.39
N LEU A 52 -5.41 1.72 -3.55
CA LEU A 52 -5.17 3.07 -3.06
C LEU A 52 -3.90 3.65 -3.69
N ASP A 53 -4.07 4.56 -4.62
CA ASP A 53 -2.98 5.36 -5.15
C ASP A 53 -2.84 6.70 -4.42
N LYS A 54 -1.84 7.49 -4.85
CA LYS A 54 -1.58 8.82 -4.29
C LYS A 54 -2.82 9.72 -4.32
N ASN A 55 -3.58 9.71 -5.42
CA ASN A 55 -4.68 10.64 -5.62
C ASN A 55 -5.88 10.25 -4.75
N LEU A 56 -6.21 8.97 -4.71
CA LEU A 56 -7.30 8.47 -3.90
C LEU A 56 -7.03 8.65 -2.41
N LEU A 57 -5.81 8.35 -1.95
CA LEU A 57 -5.42 8.56 -0.55
C LEU A 57 -5.42 10.05 -0.18
N THR A 58 -4.88 10.92 -1.05
CA THR A 58 -4.91 12.38 -0.81
C THR A 58 -6.34 12.90 -0.83
N HIS A 59 -7.19 12.45 -1.75
CA HIS A 59 -8.59 12.84 -1.80
C HIS A 59 -9.35 12.40 -0.55
N ALA A 60 -9.12 11.18 -0.07
CA ALA A 60 -9.70 10.68 1.18
C ALA A 60 -9.33 11.56 2.39
N LEU A 61 -8.12 12.12 2.38
CA LEU A 61 -7.60 12.98 3.45
C LEU A 61 -8.01 14.46 3.32
N THR A 62 -8.38 14.95 2.12
CA THR A 62 -8.71 16.36 1.88
C THR A 62 -10.19 16.63 1.80
N VAL A 63 -11.00 15.64 1.45
CA VAL A 63 -12.46 15.76 1.41
C VAL A 63 -12.99 15.17 2.72
N HIS A 64 -13.70 15.99 3.51
CA HIS A 64 -14.25 15.67 4.84
C HIS A 64 -15.12 14.39 4.92
N HIS A 65 -15.23 13.65 3.85
CA HIS A 65 -15.96 12.39 3.76
C HIS A 65 -15.03 11.30 3.22
N LEU A 66 -15.06 10.16 3.88
CA LEU A 66 -14.51 8.93 3.32
C LEU A 66 -15.13 8.78 1.92
N PRO A 67 -14.35 8.68 0.82
CA PRO A 67 -14.92 8.46 -0.48
C PRO A 67 -15.89 7.27 -0.43
N GLU A 68 -17.08 7.41 -0.99
CA GLU A 68 -18.12 6.36 -0.97
C GLU A 68 -17.53 5.00 -1.39
N ARG A 69 -16.67 5.00 -2.41
CA ARG A 69 -15.94 3.80 -2.84
C ARG A 69 -15.08 3.16 -1.76
N LEU A 70 -14.51 3.93 -0.83
CA LEU A 70 -13.74 3.40 0.30
C LEU A 70 -14.68 2.89 1.40
N ALA A 71 -15.79 3.58 1.64
CA ALA A 71 -16.78 3.16 2.62
C ALA A 71 -17.47 1.83 2.23
N GLU A 72 -17.70 1.59 0.93
CA GLU A 72 -18.27 0.34 0.42
C GLU A 72 -17.37 -0.89 0.63
N PHE A 73 -16.06 -0.69 0.79
CA PHE A 73 -15.07 -1.77 0.91
C PHE A 73 -14.60 -2.02 2.33
N LEU A 74 -14.96 -1.15 3.28
CA LEU A 74 -14.57 -1.28 4.67
C LEU A 74 -15.63 -2.03 5.47
N PRO A 75 -15.23 -2.88 6.43
CA PRO A 75 -16.17 -3.43 7.41
C PRO A 75 -16.90 -2.29 8.15
N GLU A 76 -18.20 -2.40 8.35
CA GLU A 76 -19.04 -1.35 8.93
C GLU A 76 -18.55 -0.91 10.33
N ASP A 77 -17.98 -1.83 11.10
CA ASP A 77 -17.41 -1.58 12.44
C ASP A 77 -16.14 -0.73 12.42
N ARG A 78 -15.44 -0.63 11.28
CA ARG A 78 -14.20 0.13 11.12
C ARG A 78 -14.37 1.51 10.48
N ILE A 79 -15.52 1.75 9.84
CA ILE A 79 -15.85 3.04 9.23
C ILE A 79 -15.80 4.20 10.24
N PRO A 80 -16.31 4.07 11.49
CA PRO A 80 -16.26 5.17 12.47
C PRO A 80 -14.84 5.53 12.89
N GLU A 81 -13.95 4.55 13.10
CA GLU A 81 -12.55 4.79 13.49
C GLU A 81 -11.78 5.54 12.40
N LEU A 82 -11.95 5.13 11.15
CA LEU A 82 -11.30 5.80 10.02
C LEU A 82 -11.86 7.20 9.78
N ARG A 83 -13.18 7.40 9.96
CA ARG A 83 -13.81 8.72 9.90
C ARG A 83 -13.30 9.65 11.01
N ALA A 84 -13.06 9.15 12.21
CA ALA A 84 -12.52 9.95 13.31
C ALA A 84 -11.11 10.45 12.98
N VAL A 85 -10.23 9.60 12.47
CA VAL A 85 -8.86 9.95 12.06
C VAL A 85 -8.85 10.95 10.91
N ILE A 86 -9.73 10.78 9.94
CA ILE A 86 -9.90 11.73 8.82
C ILE A 86 -10.54 13.04 9.31
N GLY A 87 -11.50 12.98 10.22
CA GLY A 87 -12.22 14.15 10.77
C GLY A 87 -11.33 15.08 11.60
N GLU A 88 -10.40 14.55 12.38
CA GLU A 88 -9.41 15.34 13.12
C GLU A 88 -8.45 16.13 12.21
N LEU A 89 -8.29 15.69 10.96
CA LEU A 89 -7.45 16.36 9.96
C LEU A 89 -8.00 17.69 9.45
N VAL A 90 -9.28 17.90 9.60
CA VAL A 90 -10.04 18.84 8.79
C VAL A 90 -10.22 20.20 9.43
N GLY A 91 -10.08 20.30 10.74
CA GLY A 91 -10.33 21.55 11.48
C GLY A 91 -9.19 22.58 11.48
N LEU A 92 -8.02 22.22 10.97
CA LEU A 92 -6.81 23.05 11.03
C LEU A 92 -6.11 23.00 9.65
N HIS A 93 -5.59 24.12 9.16
CA HIS A 93 -4.61 24.14 8.07
C HIS A 93 -3.28 23.57 8.61
N PRO A 94 -3.07 22.24 8.61
CA PRO A 94 -1.93 21.66 9.31
C PRO A 94 -0.66 21.90 8.49
N PRO A 95 0.47 22.18 9.15
CA PRO A 95 1.77 22.23 8.48
C PRO A 95 2.06 20.85 7.82
N LEU A 96 2.84 20.85 6.73
CA LEU A 96 3.12 19.67 5.88
C LEU A 96 3.55 18.42 6.68
N TRP A 97 4.28 18.57 7.78
CA TRP A 97 4.73 17.46 8.62
C TRP A 97 3.57 16.76 9.35
N GLN A 98 2.51 17.48 9.72
CA GLN A 98 1.32 16.88 10.33
C GLN A 98 0.54 16.06 9.30
N ILE A 99 0.47 16.54 8.04
CA ILE A 99 -0.15 15.78 6.95
C ILE A 99 0.62 14.47 6.71
N GLU A 100 1.95 14.50 6.78
CA GLU A 100 2.77 13.30 6.60
C GLU A 100 2.60 12.29 7.74
N GLN A 101 2.52 12.74 8.99
CA GLN A 101 2.22 11.87 10.13
C GLN A 101 0.85 11.18 9.99
N LYS A 102 -0.16 11.94 9.61
CA LYS A 102 -1.52 11.40 9.45
C LYS A 102 -1.65 10.48 8.24
N VAL A 103 -0.95 10.76 7.13
CA VAL A 103 -0.84 9.83 6.00
C VAL A 103 -0.21 8.51 6.48
N THR A 104 0.83 8.57 7.29
CA THR A 104 1.49 7.38 7.84
C THR A 104 0.55 6.56 8.72
N GLU A 105 -0.16 7.22 9.64
CA GLU A 105 -1.14 6.58 10.51
C GLU A 105 -2.29 5.97 9.73
N THR A 106 -2.86 6.69 8.75
CA THR A 106 -3.92 6.17 7.88
C THR A 106 -3.48 4.95 7.09
N ILE A 107 -2.25 4.95 6.54
CA ILE A 107 -1.71 3.79 5.81
C ILE A 107 -1.62 2.58 6.75
N ARG A 108 -1.13 2.77 7.98
CA ARG A 108 -1.01 1.70 8.96
C ARG A 108 -2.36 1.11 9.33
N GLN A 109 -3.33 1.95 9.69
CA GLN A 109 -4.69 1.50 10.03
C GLN A 109 -5.38 0.77 8.89
N LEU A 110 -5.27 1.27 7.65
CA LEU A 110 -5.81 0.59 6.48
C LEU A 110 -5.11 -0.75 6.22
N ALA A 111 -3.80 -0.85 6.48
CA ALA A 111 -3.07 -2.11 6.36
C ALA A 111 -3.51 -3.12 7.44
N GLU A 112 -3.81 -2.68 8.65
CA GLU A 112 -4.35 -3.51 9.74
C GLU A 112 -5.77 -4.00 9.43
N ILE A 113 -6.59 -3.19 8.75
CA ILE A 113 -7.90 -3.62 8.22
C ILE A 113 -7.71 -4.69 7.14
N GLY A 114 -6.64 -4.59 6.34
CA GLY A 114 -6.32 -5.54 5.27
C GLY A 114 -7.09 -5.31 3.98
N HIS A 115 -6.90 -6.24 3.02
CA HIS A 115 -7.55 -6.24 1.70
C HIS A 115 -7.31 -4.95 0.90
N VAL A 116 -6.13 -4.36 1.05
CA VAL A 116 -5.75 -3.10 0.42
C VAL A 116 -4.45 -3.23 -0.36
N ILE A 117 -4.40 -2.58 -1.53
CA ILE A 117 -3.20 -2.43 -2.35
C ILE A 117 -2.78 -0.96 -2.30
N PHE A 118 -1.67 -0.66 -1.66
CA PHE A 118 -1.10 0.69 -1.63
C PHE A 118 -0.15 0.90 -2.80
N VAL A 119 -0.29 1.98 -3.54
CA VAL A 119 0.66 2.36 -4.59
C VAL A 119 1.48 3.57 -4.15
N GLY A 120 2.68 3.32 -3.66
CA GLY A 120 3.66 4.32 -3.22
C GLY A 120 3.54 4.77 -1.77
N ARG A 121 3.84 6.05 -1.50
CA ARG A 121 3.81 6.68 -0.16
C ARG A 121 4.71 6.02 0.89
N ALA A 122 5.77 5.34 0.45
CA ALA A 122 6.64 4.54 1.33
C ALA A 122 5.87 3.49 2.17
N ALA A 123 4.69 3.05 1.69
CA ALA A 123 3.84 2.13 2.43
C ALA A 123 4.59 0.86 2.86
N GLN A 124 5.54 0.35 2.04
CA GLN A 124 6.38 -0.80 2.40
C GLN A 124 7.23 -0.57 3.66
N LEU A 125 7.64 0.67 3.94
CA LEU A 125 8.41 0.99 5.15
C LEU A 125 7.49 1.26 6.34
N ILE A 126 6.38 1.94 6.10
CA ILE A 126 5.38 2.25 7.12
C ILE A 126 4.78 0.97 7.71
N THR A 127 4.58 -0.05 6.86
CA THR A 127 3.89 -1.29 7.23
C THR A 127 4.84 -2.49 7.37
N GLN A 128 6.16 -2.29 7.35
CA GLN A 128 7.14 -3.38 7.38
C GLN A 128 7.03 -4.32 8.59
N ALA A 129 6.53 -3.80 9.71
CA ALA A 129 6.34 -4.59 10.94
C ALA A 129 5.02 -5.39 10.95
N LEU A 130 4.11 -5.15 10.01
CA LEU A 130 2.81 -5.83 9.96
C LEU A 130 2.96 -7.19 9.22
N PRO A 131 2.55 -8.31 9.82
CA PRO A 131 2.83 -9.65 9.28
C PRO A 131 2.07 -9.97 7.99
N GLY A 132 0.92 -9.35 7.73
CA GLY A 132 0.09 -9.59 6.54
C GLY A 132 0.56 -8.88 5.27
N GLY A 133 1.65 -8.10 5.33
CA GLY A 133 2.14 -7.30 4.22
C GLY A 133 2.88 -8.10 3.15
N PHE A 134 2.64 -7.77 1.88
CA PHE A 134 3.45 -8.20 0.75
C PHE A 134 3.99 -6.97 0.01
N HIS A 135 5.30 -6.81 0.00
CA HIS A 135 5.97 -5.63 -0.51
C HIS A 135 6.56 -5.88 -1.89
N LEU A 136 6.04 -5.19 -2.89
CA LEU A 136 6.41 -5.34 -4.29
C LEU A 136 7.12 -4.10 -4.82
N ARG A 137 8.15 -4.29 -5.67
CA ARG A 137 8.75 -3.23 -6.46
C ARG A 137 8.66 -3.54 -7.94
N LEU A 138 8.24 -2.54 -8.73
CA LEU A 138 8.22 -2.60 -10.18
C LEU A 138 9.31 -1.73 -10.78
N VAL A 139 10.07 -2.33 -11.68
CA VAL A 139 11.12 -1.67 -12.48
C VAL A 139 10.88 -1.91 -13.95
N ALA A 140 11.40 -1.02 -14.81
CA ALA A 140 11.38 -1.18 -16.26
C ALA A 140 12.50 -0.35 -16.90
N SER A 141 12.87 -0.69 -18.13
CA SER A 141 13.80 0.10 -18.91
C SER A 141 13.29 1.54 -19.10
N ARG A 142 14.22 2.46 -19.24
CA ARG A 142 13.87 3.87 -19.50
C ARG A 142 13.02 4.03 -20.76
N ALA A 143 13.36 3.33 -21.82
CA ALA A 143 12.63 3.39 -23.09
C ALA A 143 11.15 2.98 -22.93
N SER A 144 10.90 1.84 -22.29
CA SER A 144 9.54 1.37 -22.02
C SER A 144 8.75 2.33 -21.15
N ARG A 145 9.40 2.90 -20.12
CA ARG A 145 8.76 3.88 -19.22
C ARG A 145 8.42 5.18 -19.93
N VAL A 146 9.31 5.69 -20.80
CA VAL A 146 9.06 6.88 -21.62
C VAL A 146 7.86 6.64 -22.54
N ASN A 147 7.84 5.53 -23.27
CA ASN A 147 6.74 5.21 -24.18
C ASN A 147 5.39 5.11 -23.44
N ARG A 148 5.35 4.45 -22.27
CA ARG A 148 4.13 4.37 -21.45
C ARG A 148 3.69 5.74 -20.93
N MET A 149 4.64 6.60 -20.53
CA MET A 149 4.31 7.93 -20.03
C MET A 149 3.88 8.89 -21.13
N MET A 150 4.45 8.80 -22.33
CA MET A 150 3.97 9.54 -23.51
C MET A 150 2.50 9.24 -23.78
N ALA A 151 2.12 7.97 -23.81
CA ALA A 151 0.74 7.54 -24.01
C ALA A 151 -0.20 7.99 -22.86
N LEU A 152 0.25 7.86 -21.60
CA LEU A 152 -0.55 8.19 -20.43
C LEU A 152 -0.81 9.70 -20.28
N LEU A 153 0.21 10.52 -20.56
CA LEU A 153 0.16 11.97 -20.37
C LEU A 153 -0.16 12.73 -21.67
N ASN A 154 -0.28 12.03 -22.79
CA ASN A 154 -0.43 12.62 -24.14
C ASN A 154 0.60 13.71 -24.41
N CYS A 155 1.89 13.39 -24.23
CA CYS A 155 3.00 14.33 -24.34
C CYS A 155 4.16 13.74 -25.17
N ASP A 156 5.13 14.57 -25.54
CA ASP A 156 6.33 14.15 -26.23
C ASP A 156 7.32 13.38 -25.33
N ALA A 157 8.33 12.75 -25.94
CA ALA A 157 9.32 11.94 -25.24
C ALA A 157 10.13 12.77 -24.24
N ARG A 158 10.47 14.02 -24.56
CA ARG A 158 11.23 14.91 -23.69
C ARG A 158 10.44 15.26 -22.42
N SER A 159 9.17 15.59 -22.57
CA SER A 159 8.26 15.88 -21.46
C SER A 159 8.02 14.66 -20.58
N ALA A 160 7.80 13.47 -21.18
CA ALA A 160 7.68 12.22 -20.49
C ALA A 160 8.94 11.89 -19.68
N GLU A 161 10.13 12.10 -20.28
CA GLU A 161 11.41 11.87 -19.63
C GLU A 161 11.65 12.81 -18.44
N MET A 162 11.38 14.09 -18.59
CA MET A 162 11.45 15.06 -17.48
C MET A 162 10.50 14.68 -16.35
N HIS A 163 9.27 14.25 -16.67
CA HIS A 163 8.30 13.79 -15.69
C HIS A 163 8.80 12.56 -14.90
N ILE A 164 9.37 11.57 -15.61
CA ILE A 164 9.96 10.38 -15.00
C ILE A 164 11.09 10.78 -14.04
N GLN A 165 12.05 11.57 -14.49
CA GLN A 165 13.21 11.99 -13.68
C GLN A 165 12.78 12.75 -12.44
N LYS A 166 11.85 13.71 -12.57
CA LYS A 166 11.33 14.50 -11.45
C LYS A 166 10.69 13.61 -10.37
N ASN A 167 9.81 12.69 -10.80
CA ASN A 167 9.07 11.85 -9.87
C ASN A 167 9.95 10.76 -9.22
N ASP A 168 10.86 10.15 -9.98
CA ASP A 168 11.77 9.13 -9.43
C ASP A 168 12.75 9.76 -8.43
N ARG A 169 13.30 10.95 -8.75
CA ARG A 169 14.17 11.69 -7.85
C ARG A 169 13.44 12.10 -6.56
N ALA A 170 12.20 12.56 -6.67
CA ALA A 170 11.39 12.93 -5.51
C ALA A 170 11.14 11.72 -4.59
N ARG A 171 10.82 10.54 -5.14
CA ARG A 171 10.65 9.32 -4.35
C ARG A 171 11.92 8.84 -3.67
N ARG A 172 13.07 8.84 -4.37
CA ARG A 172 14.37 8.50 -3.76
C ARG A 172 14.68 9.43 -2.60
N ARG A 173 14.56 10.75 -2.83
CA ARG A 173 14.79 11.75 -1.79
C ARG A 173 13.88 11.55 -0.59
N PHE A 174 12.59 11.28 -0.83
CA PHE A 174 11.62 11.04 0.25
C PHE A 174 12.03 9.87 1.13
N LEU A 175 12.32 8.70 0.54
CA LEU A 175 12.75 7.54 1.32
C LEU A 175 14.08 7.81 2.07
N LYS A 176 15.04 8.47 1.42
CA LYS A 176 16.32 8.77 2.04
C LYS A 176 16.16 9.74 3.21
N THR A 177 15.37 10.80 3.04
CA THR A 177 15.21 11.84 4.07
C THR A 177 14.44 11.37 5.29
N TYR A 178 13.33 10.64 5.10
CA TYR A 178 12.42 10.28 6.20
C TYR A 178 12.67 8.91 6.81
N PHE A 179 13.30 7.99 6.08
CA PHE A 179 13.50 6.60 6.52
C PHE A 179 14.96 6.18 6.51
N ASP A 180 15.87 7.01 5.98
CA ASP A 180 17.29 6.67 5.73
C ASP A 180 17.44 5.34 4.95
N ARG A 181 16.60 5.12 3.94
CA ARG A 181 16.61 3.92 3.10
C ARG A 181 16.80 4.28 1.63
N GLU A 182 17.47 3.38 0.90
CA GLU A 182 17.56 3.46 -0.56
C GLU A 182 16.39 2.72 -1.20
N ILE A 183 15.66 3.41 -2.09
CA ILE A 183 14.47 2.84 -2.76
C ILE A 183 14.82 1.64 -3.64
N ASP A 184 16.06 1.54 -4.07
CA ASP A 184 16.55 0.48 -4.97
C ASP A 184 17.11 -0.72 -4.18
N ASP A 185 17.14 -0.68 -2.84
CA ASP A 185 17.51 -1.82 -2.00
C ASP A 185 16.47 -2.95 -2.12
N PRO A 186 16.84 -4.12 -2.69
CA PRO A 186 15.92 -5.23 -2.87
C PRO A 186 15.41 -5.84 -1.56
N HIS A 187 16.13 -5.67 -0.44
CA HIS A 187 15.74 -6.19 0.87
C HIS A 187 14.51 -5.50 1.47
N LEU A 188 14.07 -4.38 0.86
CA LEU A 188 12.84 -3.71 1.25
C LEU A 188 11.57 -4.36 0.66
N TYR A 189 11.73 -5.39 -0.18
CA TYR A 189 10.65 -5.96 -0.97
C TYR A 189 10.64 -7.48 -0.91
N ASP A 190 9.46 -8.07 -0.88
CA ASP A 190 9.30 -9.52 -1.03
C ASP A 190 9.53 -9.96 -2.48
N LEU A 191 9.25 -9.08 -3.46
CA LEU A 191 9.41 -9.37 -4.87
C LEU A 191 9.74 -8.10 -5.67
N VAL A 192 10.71 -8.22 -6.59
CA VAL A 192 11.04 -7.17 -7.57
C VAL A 192 10.73 -7.70 -8.96
N ILE A 193 9.88 -7.00 -9.72
CA ILE A 193 9.46 -7.41 -11.06
C ILE A 193 9.93 -6.40 -12.10
N ASN A 194 10.65 -6.89 -13.12
CA ASN A 194 10.94 -6.14 -14.33
C ASN A 194 9.78 -6.30 -15.33
N THR A 195 8.99 -5.23 -15.50
CA THR A 195 7.79 -5.24 -16.35
C THR A 195 8.08 -5.15 -17.86
N ASP A 196 9.34 -5.13 -18.25
CA ASP A 196 9.74 -5.36 -19.64
C ASP A 196 9.86 -6.86 -19.95
N ARG A 197 10.09 -7.67 -18.91
CA ARG A 197 10.34 -9.10 -19.02
C ARG A 197 9.11 -9.94 -18.64
N VAL A 198 8.29 -9.42 -17.73
CA VAL A 198 7.11 -10.11 -17.20
C VAL A 198 5.87 -9.35 -17.62
N ALA A 199 4.99 -9.99 -18.37
CA ALA A 199 3.72 -9.39 -18.80
C ALA A 199 2.84 -9.05 -17.58
N PRO A 200 2.06 -7.97 -17.61
CA PRO A 200 1.25 -7.53 -16.46
C PRO A 200 0.31 -8.61 -15.88
N ALA A 201 -0.32 -9.41 -16.75
CA ALA A 201 -1.20 -10.50 -16.31
C ALA A 201 -0.42 -11.60 -15.60
N SER A 202 0.75 -12.00 -16.13
CA SER A 202 1.63 -12.99 -15.49
C SER A 202 2.18 -12.45 -14.15
N ALA A 203 2.54 -11.17 -14.10
CA ALA A 203 2.98 -10.53 -12.86
C ALA A 203 1.89 -10.57 -11.78
N ALA A 204 0.63 -10.33 -12.15
CA ALA A 204 -0.49 -10.40 -11.21
C ALA A 204 -0.69 -11.81 -10.62
N LEU A 205 -0.59 -12.85 -11.45
CA LEU A 205 -0.67 -14.24 -10.99
C LEU A 205 0.48 -14.60 -10.05
N LEU A 206 1.72 -14.21 -10.39
CA LEU A 206 2.91 -14.44 -9.55
C LEU A 206 2.77 -13.77 -8.18
N VAL A 207 2.28 -12.52 -8.16
CA VAL A 207 2.10 -11.77 -6.90
C VAL A 207 1.01 -12.41 -6.04
N ALA A 208 -0.12 -12.78 -6.63
CA ALA A 208 -1.21 -13.44 -5.89
C ALA A 208 -0.77 -14.78 -5.29
N GLN A 209 -0.04 -15.60 -6.07
CA GLN A 209 0.52 -16.86 -5.58
C GLN A 209 1.53 -16.63 -4.45
N ALA A 210 2.51 -15.72 -4.65
CA ALA A 210 3.55 -15.45 -3.66
C ALA A 210 2.98 -14.86 -2.34
N LEU A 211 1.93 -14.06 -2.42
CA LEU A 211 1.20 -13.60 -1.23
C LEU A 211 0.60 -14.79 -0.48
N GLY A 212 -0.08 -15.71 -1.18
CA GLY A 212 -0.66 -16.92 -0.57
C GLY A 212 0.41 -17.77 0.12
N ASP A 213 1.54 -18.00 -0.53
CA ASP A 213 2.66 -18.77 0.03
C ASP A 213 3.28 -18.08 1.25
N LYS A 214 3.35 -16.75 1.26
CA LYS A 214 3.82 -15.98 2.42
C LYS A 214 2.86 -16.11 3.60
N LEU A 215 1.56 -15.93 3.37
CA LEU A 215 0.54 -16.03 4.42
C LEU A 215 0.46 -17.43 5.02
N ALA A 216 0.62 -18.48 4.22
CA ALA A 216 0.61 -19.86 4.69
C ALA A 216 1.78 -20.20 5.66
N LYS A 217 2.86 -19.43 5.62
CA LYS A 217 4.03 -19.59 6.51
C LYS A 217 3.92 -18.80 7.81
N LEU A 218 2.95 -17.89 7.93
CA LEU A 218 2.80 -17.10 9.15
C LEU A 218 2.28 -17.97 10.30
N PRO A 219 2.84 -17.82 11.51
CA PRO A 219 2.32 -18.50 12.69
C PRO A 219 0.88 -18.08 12.94
N ARG A 220 0.01 -19.04 13.23
CA ARG A 220 -1.36 -18.73 13.66
C ARG A 220 -1.28 -17.96 14.97
N GLY A 221 -1.79 -16.71 15.01
CA GLY A 221 -1.78 -15.87 16.20
C GLY A 221 -0.60 -14.88 16.31
N SER A 222 0.15 -14.60 15.23
CA SER A 222 1.21 -13.58 15.27
C SER A 222 0.61 -12.17 15.41
N SER A 223 0.94 -11.47 16.50
CA SER A 223 0.62 -10.04 16.68
C SER A 223 1.68 -9.15 16.02
N ALA A 224 1.27 -7.97 15.57
CA ALA A 224 2.20 -6.96 15.07
C ALA A 224 3.14 -6.48 16.19
N ALA A 225 4.44 -6.33 15.88
CA ALA A 225 5.37 -5.68 16.78
C ALA A 225 5.04 -4.18 16.93
N PRO A 226 5.24 -3.56 18.11
CA PRO A 226 5.00 -2.13 18.28
C PRO A 226 5.89 -1.29 17.36
N TRP A 227 5.35 -0.20 16.84
CA TRP A 227 6.06 0.71 15.95
C TRP A 227 7.21 1.41 16.69
N PRO A 228 8.43 1.49 16.09
CA PRO A 228 9.58 2.14 16.73
C PRO A 228 9.41 3.65 17.01
N GLY A 229 8.34 4.27 16.55
CA GLY A 229 8.01 5.68 16.74
C GLY A 229 7.04 5.99 17.89
N GLU A 230 6.48 5.00 18.57
CA GLU A 230 5.73 5.21 19.80
C GLU A 230 6.72 5.55 20.93
N LYS A 231 6.95 6.85 21.14
CA LYS A 231 7.55 7.31 22.38
C LYS A 231 6.56 6.94 23.50
N GLN A 232 6.97 6.01 24.36
CA GLN A 232 6.29 5.79 25.63
C GLN A 232 6.22 7.13 26.36
N THR A 233 5.04 7.72 26.36
CA THR A 233 4.72 8.80 27.31
C THR A 233 4.53 8.11 28.66
N ALA A 234 5.58 8.19 29.48
CA ALA A 234 5.51 7.89 30.89
C ALA A 234 4.80 9.03 31.63
#